data_89b0e62eb249c33ca8c96e84a0109446
#
_entry.id   89b0e62eb249c33ca8c96e84a0109446
#
_cell.length_a   1.000
_cell.length_b   1.000
_cell.length_c   1.000
_cell.angle_alpha   90.00
_cell.angle_beta   90.00
_cell.angle_gamma   90.00
#
_symmetry.space_group_name_H-M   'P 1'
#
loop_
_entity.id
_entity.type
_entity.pdbx_description
1 polymer ?
#
loop_
_entity_poly.entity_id
_entity_poly.type
_entity_poly.pdbx_seq_one_letter_code
_entity_poly.pdbx_strand_id
1 'polypeptide(L)'
;IDPGERGCQSFEATDFLLRRRIFDSTSTLILWQIGGIGVFDFHRKPLWSRHGLEVLERELLQSYPADHELVVYEAVPYPTLPPRILRVPLSEMARAEVSIRSTLYVPPLPDRESDPEMRAALGLPGWKPA
;
A
#
# COMPACT_ATOMS: atom_id res chain seq x y z
N ILE A 1 -6.72 -6.00 11.45
CA ILE A 1 -6.69 -4.89 10.49
C ILE A 1 -7.99 -4.93 9.70
N ASP A 2 -8.76 -3.87 9.76
CA ASP A 2 -9.98 -3.72 8.98
C ASP A 2 -9.75 -2.65 7.90
N PRO A 3 -9.47 -3.05 6.65
CA PRO A 3 -9.21 -2.08 5.58
C PRO A 3 -10.45 -1.27 5.20
N GLY A 4 -11.64 -1.69 5.63
CA GLY A 4 -12.89 -0.97 5.34
C GLY A 4 -13.16 0.22 6.25
N GLU A 5 -12.50 0.31 7.41
CA GLU A 5 -12.82 1.32 8.41
C GLU A 5 -12.61 2.76 7.92
N ARG A 6 -11.57 3.01 7.16
CA ARG A 6 -11.26 4.34 6.60
C ARG A 6 -11.22 4.35 5.08
N GLY A 7 -11.86 3.38 4.46
CA GLY A 7 -11.79 3.19 3.04
C GLY A 7 -10.58 2.37 2.61
N CYS A 8 -10.68 1.79 1.43
CA CYS A 8 -9.65 0.93 0.86
C CYS A 8 -9.50 1.24 -0.62
N GLN A 9 -8.26 1.44 -1.04
CA GLN A 9 -7.88 1.69 -2.42
C GLN A 9 -6.98 0.55 -2.88
N SER A 10 -7.23 -0.01 -4.04
CA SER A 10 -6.49 -1.15 -4.53
C SER A 10 -6.08 -0.95 -5.98
N PHE A 11 -4.79 -1.11 -6.26
CA PHE A 11 -4.24 -0.94 -7.60
C PHE A 11 -3.19 -2.02 -7.88
N GLU A 12 -3.06 -2.37 -9.15
CA GLU A 12 -1.90 -3.13 -9.60
C GLU A 12 -0.67 -2.20 -9.52
N ALA A 13 0.46 -2.71 -9.01
CA ALA A 13 1.59 -1.86 -8.67
C ALA A 13 2.21 -1.13 -9.87
N THR A 14 2.35 -1.80 -11.02
CA THR A 14 2.91 -1.16 -12.21
C THR A 14 1.98 -0.07 -12.74
N ASP A 15 0.68 -0.37 -12.79
CA ASP A 15 -0.33 0.60 -13.21
C ASP A 15 -0.38 1.81 -12.26
N PHE A 16 -0.28 1.55 -10.96
CA PHE A 16 -0.24 2.61 -9.95
C PHE A 16 0.89 3.62 -10.23
N LEU A 17 2.07 3.12 -10.56
CA LEU A 17 3.22 3.97 -10.85
C LEU A 17 3.12 4.64 -12.22
N LEU A 18 2.80 3.87 -13.27
CA LEU A 18 2.76 4.40 -14.63
C LEU A 18 1.70 5.47 -14.82
N ARG A 19 0.56 5.32 -14.18
CA ARG A 19 -0.55 6.26 -14.30
C ARG A 19 -0.60 7.29 -13.19
N ARG A 20 0.37 7.27 -12.29
CA ARG A 20 0.44 8.15 -11.11
C ARG A 20 -0.92 8.25 -10.43
N ARG A 21 -1.48 7.09 -10.08
CA ARG A 21 -2.81 7.02 -9.48
C ARG A 21 -2.89 7.90 -8.23
N ILE A 22 -3.93 8.71 -8.16
CA ILE A 22 -4.21 9.56 -7.00
C ILE A 22 -4.80 8.69 -5.92
N PHE A 23 -4.29 8.81 -4.70
CA PHE A 23 -4.75 8.05 -3.57
C PHE A 23 -4.75 8.90 -2.30
N ASP A 24 -5.50 8.44 -1.31
CA ASP A 24 -5.58 9.10 -0.02
C ASP A 24 -4.70 8.33 0.98
N SER A 25 -3.66 8.98 1.51
CA SER A 25 -2.74 8.36 2.48
C SER A 25 -3.37 8.11 3.84
N THR A 26 -4.55 8.68 4.11
CA THR A 26 -5.31 8.40 5.35
C THR A 26 -6.31 7.25 5.21
N SER A 27 -6.37 6.64 4.03
CA SER A 27 -7.12 5.41 3.77
C SER A 27 -6.16 4.27 3.51
N THR A 28 -6.62 3.03 3.65
CA THR A 28 -5.80 1.86 3.34
C THR A 28 -5.44 1.85 1.85
N LEU A 29 -4.19 1.56 1.54
CA LEU A 29 -3.71 1.38 0.17
C LEU A 29 -3.23 -0.06 0.01
N ILE A 30 -3.75 -0.75 -1.00
CA ILE A 30 -3.32 -2.11 -1.34
C ILE A 30 -2.75 -2.08 -2.76
N LEU A 31 -1.51 -2.55 -2.88
CA LEU A 31 -0.82 -2.67 -4.16
C LEU A 31 -0.49 -4.13 -4.41
N TRP A 32 -1.00 -4.68 -5.51
CA TRP A 32 -0.78 -6.08 -5.83
C TRP A 32 0.26 -6.24 -6.93
N GLN A 33 0.85 -7.44 -6.99
CA GLN A 33 1.93 -7.80 -7.90
C GLN A 33 3.19 -6.93 -7.75
N ILE A 34 3.55 -6.59 -6.51
CA ILE A 34 4.70 -5.70 -6.27
C ILE A 34 6.04 -6.32 -6.71
N GLY A 35 6.14 -7.63 -6.78
CA GLY A 35 7.34 -8.28 -7.28
C GLY A 35 7.49 -8.21 -8.80
N GLY A 36 6.41 -7.87 -9.52
CA GLY A 36 6.39 -7.82 -10.98
C GLY A 36 6.38 -6.41 -11.56
N ILE A 37 6.74 -5.40 -10.78
CA ILE A 37 6.73 -4.01 -11.25
C ILE A 37 7.65 -3.83 -12.47
N GLY A 38 7.06 -3.38 -13.57
CA GLY A 38 7.80 -3.15 -14.82
C GLY A 38 8.14 -4.42 -15.59
N VAL A 39 7.69 -5.59 -15.15
CA VAL A 39 7.93 -6.86 -15.84
C VAL A 39 6.73 -7.17 -16.73
N PHE A 40 6.94 -7.10 -18.05
CA PHE A 40 5.89 -7.37 -19.03
C PHE A 40 6.04 -8.73 -19.72
N ASP A 41 7.18 -9.39 -19.55
CA ASP A 41 7.44 -10.71 -20.10
C ASP A 41 7.63 -11.71 -18.99
N PHE A 42 6.55 -12.42 -18.64
CA PHE A 42 6.56 -13.40 -17.55
C PHE A 42 7.26 -14.71 -17.90
N HIS A 43 7.75 -14.85 -19.14
CA HIS A 43 8.58 -15.97 -19.53
C HIS A 43 10.06 -15.74 -19.23
N ARG A 44 10.44 -14.49 -18.91
CA ARG A 44 11.81 -14.15 -18.48
C ARG A 44 11.96 -14.39 -16.98
N LYS A 45 13.14 -14.82 -16.59
CA LYS A 45 13.51 -15.00 -15.18
C LYS A 45 14.66 -14.07 -14.85
N PRO A 46 14.66 -13.48 -13.62
CA PRO A 46 13.67 -13.63 -12.56
C PRO A 46 12.36 -12.91 -12.87
N LEU A 47 11.25 -13.42 -12.30
CA LEU A 47 9.92 -12.83 -12.44
C LEU A 47 9.67 -11.70 -11.44
N TRP A 48 10.69 -11.05 -10.97
CA TRP A 48 10.59 -9.94 -10.04
C TRP A 48 11.64 -8.89 -10.36
N SER A 49 11.41 -7.67 -9.91
CA SER A 49 12.29 -6.54 -10.18
C SER A 49 12.57 -5.77 -8.90
N ARG A 50 13.82 -5.81 -8.45
CA ARG A 50 14.26 -4.99 -7.31
C ARG A 50 14.24 -3.51 -7.67
N HIS A 51 14.61 -3.18 -8.89
CA HIS A 51 14.55 -1.80 -9.36
C HIS A 51 13.13 -1.24 -9.29
N GLY A 52 12.13 -2.04 -9.67
CA GLY A 52 10.73 -1.65 -9.53
C GLY A 52 10.33 -1.37 -8.08
N LEU A 53 10.80 -2.20 -7.15
CA LEU A 53 10.56 -1.98 -5.72
C LEU A 53 11.23 -0.70 -5.22
N GLU A 54 12.44 -0.40 -5.69
CA GLU A 54 13.14 0.83 -5.32
C GLU A 54 12.36 2.07 -5.80
N VAL A 55 11.82 2.02 -7.00
CA VAL A 55 10.97 3.10 -7.54
C VAL A 55 9.72 3.26 -6.69
N LEU A 56 9.05 2.15 -6.36
CA LEU A 56 7.85 2.19 -5.52
C LEU A 56 8.14 2.76 -4.14
N GLU A 57 9.23 2.33 -3.50
CA GLU A 57 9.64 2.85 -2.20
C GLU A 57 9.84 4.37 -2.26
N ARG A 58 10.56 4.86 -3.27
CA ARG A 58 10.79 6.29 -3.45
C ARG A 58 9.48 7.06 -3.62
N GLU A 59 8.55 6.53 -4.39
CA GLU A 59 7.26 7.19 -4.59
C GLU A 59 6.42 7.22 -3.31
N LEU A 60 6.39 6.12 -2.56
CA LEU A 60 5.64 6.06 -1.30
C LEU A 60 6.26 6.97 -0.23
N LEU A 61 7.57 7.16 -0.23
CA LEU A 61 8.24 8.08 0.69
C LEU A 61 7.80 9.53 0.52
N GLN A 62 7.20 9.90 -0.58
CA GLN A 62 6.63 11.22 -0.79
C GLN A 62 5.34 11.43 0.02
N SER A 63 4.67 10.37 0.42
CA SER A 63 3.36 10.43 1.10
C SER A 63 3.38 9.85 2.51
N TYR A 64 4.38 9.04 2.86
CA TYR A 64 4.47 8.35 4.14
C TYR A 64 5.85 8.54 4.75
N PRO A 65 5.97 8.52 6.09
CA PRO A 65 7.27 8.58 6.73
C PRO A 65 8.09 7.31 6.49
N ALA A 66 9.41 7.42 6.59
CA ALA A 66 10.34 6.32 6.33
C ALA A 66 10.14 5.12 7.27
N ASP A 67 9.69 5.36 8.49
CA ASP A 67 9.44 4.33 9.49
C ASP A 67 8.02 3.75 9.46
N HIS A 68 7.20 4.19 8.49
CA HIS A 68 5.84 3.68 8.35
C HIS A 68 5.87 2.18 8.09
N GLU A 69 5.25 1.40 8.96
CA GLU A 69 5.26 -0.06 8.82
C GLU A 69 4.32 -0.51 7.72
N LEU A 70 4.87 -1.24 6.76
CA LEU A 70 4.14 -1.86 5.67
C LEU A 70 4.02 -3.36 5.93
N VAL A 71 3.04 -3.99 5.30
CA VAL A 71 2.86 -5.44 5.39
C VAL A 71 2.91 -6.03 3.99
N VAL A 72 3.84 -6.96 3.78
CA VAL A 72 3.91 -7.75 2.55
C VAL A 72 3.20 -9.08 2.83
N TYR A 73 2.17 -9.36 2.05
CA TYR A 73 1.37 -10.55 2.15
C TYR A 73 1.56 -11.41 0.90
N GLU A 74 1.79 -12.70 1.11
CA GLU A 74 1.89 -13.65 0.00
C GLU A 74 1.12 -14.92 0.35
N ALA A 75 0.06 -15.20 -0.42
CA ALA A 75 -0.68 -16.44 -0.30
C ALA A 75 0.18 -17.59 -0.83
N VAL A 76 0.25 -18.69 -0.08
CA VAL A 76 0.92 -19.90 -0.57
C VAL A 76 -0.08 -20.77 -1.33
N PRO A 77 0.39 -21.55 -2.36
CA PRO A 77 -0.52 -22.34 -3.20
C PRO A 77 -1.16 -23.53 -2.49
N TYR A 78 -0.71 -23.88 -1.29
CA TYR A 78 -1.21 -25.02 -0.54
C TYR A 78 -2.16 -24.56 0.55
N PRO A 79 -3.45 -24.98 0.53
CA PRO A 79 -4.44 -24.48 1.51
C PRO A 79 -4.14 -24.85 2.96
N THR A 80 -3.26 -25.84 3.19
CA THR A 80 -2.87 -26.27 4.53
C THR A 80 -1.74 -25.45 5.15
N LEU A 81 -1.12 -24.55 4.37
CA LEU A 81 -0.04 -23.72 4.85
C LEU A 81 -0.51 -22.30 5.12
N PRO A 82 0.00 -21.62 6.18
CA PRO A 82 -0.34 -20.24 6.43
C PRO A 82 0.26 -19.34 5.36
N PRO A 83 -0.35 -18.16 5.11
CA PRO A 83 0.25 -17.18 4.22
C PRO A 83 1.56 -16.67 4.81
N ARG A 84 2.44 -16.21 3.93
CA ARG A 84 3.65 -15.51 4.35
C ARG A 84 3.29 -14.04 4.62
N ILE A 85 3.60 -13.56 5.81
CA ILE A 85 3.36 -12.18 6.22
C ILE A 85 4.67 -11.59 6.69
N LEU A 86 5.10 -10.50 6.06
CA LEU A 86 6.32 -9.80 6.40
C LEU A 86 5.99 -8.35 6.74
N ARG A 87 6.39 -7.88 7.92
CA ARG A 87 6.25 -6.49 8.34
C ARG A 87 7.59 -5.79 8.16
N VAL A 88 7.60 -4.66 7.47
CA VAL A 88 8.83 -3.94 7.15
C VAL A 88 8.57 -2.44 7.15
N PRO A 89 9.51 -1.62 7.68
CA PRO A 89 9.39 -0.19 7.53
C PRO A 89 9.56 0.21 6.06
N LEU A 90 8.89 1.28 5.65
CA LEU A 90 8.92 1.73 4.26
C LEU A 90 10.34 1.88 3.72
N SER A 91 11.25 2.41 4.52
CA SER A 91 12.65 2.62 4.11
C SER A 91 13.42 1.33 3.80
N GLU A 92 12.88 0.17 4.16
CA GLU A 92 13.51 -1.13 3.93
C GLU A 92 12.71 -2.01 2.95
N MET A 93 11.61 -1.50 2.42
CA MET A 93 10.71 -2.29 1.57
C MET A 93 11.42 -2.82 0.32
N ALA A 94 12.30 -2.05 -0.30
CA ALA A 94 13.00 -2.46 -1.51
C ALA A 94 13.96 -3.64 -1.30
N ARG A 95 14.28 -3.94 -0.05
CA ARG A 95 15.15 -5.08 0.31
C ARG A 95 14.34 -6.33 0.67
N ALA A 96 13.03 -6.21 0.77
CA ALA A 96 12.18 -7.33 1.14
C ALA A 96 12.19 -8.42 0.06
N GLU A 97 12.10 -9.67 0.50
CA GLU A 97 11.90 -10.78 -0.41
C GLU A 97 10.44 -10.80 -0.86
N VAL A 98 10.23 -10.57 -2.14
CA VAL A 98 8.90 -10.55 -2.74
C VAL A 98 8.88 -11.44 -3.97
N SER A 99 7.67 -11.83 -4.37
CA SER A 99 7.44 -12.54 -5.63
C SER A 99 6.34 -11.81 -6.40
N ILE A 100 6.03 -12.28 -7.59
CA ILE A 100 4.92 -11.76 -8.38
C ILE A 100 3.58 -11.91 -7.65
N ARG A 101 3.50 -12.83 -6.67
CA ARG A 101 2.28 -13.06 -5.87
C ARG A 101 2.17 -12.15 -4.65
N SER A 102 3.22 -11.37 -4.36
CA SER A 102 3.23 -10.52 -3.18
C SER A 102 2.31 -9.33 -3.35
N THR A 103 1.53 -9.07 -2.30
CA THR A 103 0.66 -7.90 -2.19
C THR A 103 1.16 -7.03 -1.05
N LEU A 104 1.22 -5.73 -1.30
CA LEU A 104 1.63 -4.76 -0.30
C LEU A 104 0.39 -4.14 0.33
N TYR A 105 0.33 -4.18 1.65
CA TYR A 105 -0.64 -3.47 2.44
C TYR A 105 0.05 -2.26 3.07
N VAL A 106 -0.46 -1.07 2.75
CA VAL A 106 0.03 0.19 3.31
C VAL A 106 -1.04 0.72 4.27
N PRO A 107 -0.81 0.60 5.59
CA PRO A 107 -1.78 1.08 6.56
C PRO A 107 -1.98 2.59 6.45
N PRO A 108 -3.17 3.09 6.82
CA PRO A 108 -3.44 4.52 6.74
C PRO A 108 -2.63 5.32 7.77
N LEU A 109 -2.29 6.54 7.40
CA LEU A 109 -1.81 7.54 8.34
C LEU A 109 -2.97 7.99 9.24
N PRO A 110 -2.68 8.70 10.35
CA PRO A 110 -3.74 9.25 11.19
C PRO A 110 -4.75 10.07 10.39
N ASP A 111 -6.02 10.06 10.84
CA ASP A 111 -7.07 10.79 10.17
C ASP A 111 -6.77 12.29 10.09
N ARG A 112 -7.29 12.88 9.03
CA ARG A 112 -7.30 14.34 8.89
C ARG A 112 -8.28 14.93 9.91
N GLU A 113 -8.00 16.17 10.32
CA GLU A 113 -8.97 16.92 11.09
C GLU A 113 -10.20 17.21 10.21
N SER A 114 -11.37 17.20 10.84
CA SER A 114 -12.59 17.53 10.12
C SER A 114 -12.62 19.01 9.74
N ASP A 115 -13.16 19.30 8.56
CA ASP A 115 -13.26 20.65 8.04
C ASP A 115 -14.31 21.46 8.83
N PRO A 116 -13.94 22.61 9.42
CA PRO A 116 -14.88 23.46 10.16
C PRO A 116 -16.08 23.94 9.32
N GLU A 117 -15.84 24.30 8.07
CA GLU A 117 -16.91 24.73 7.17
C GLU A 117 -17.92 23.63 6.91
N MET A 118 -17.41 22.40 6.69
CA MET A 118 -18.29 21.26 6.47
C MET A 118 -19.06 20.89 7.73
N ARG A 119 -18.40 20.95 8.90
CA ARG A 119 -19.09 20.73 10.17
C ARG A 119 -20.26 21.70 10.34
N ALA A 120 -20.03 22.99 10.05
CA ALA A 120 -21.08 24.00 10.12
C ALA A 120 -22.20 23.72 9.13
N ALA A 121 -21.87 23.36 7.90
CA ALA A 121 -22.86 23.05 6.86
C ALA A 121 -23.73 21.86 7.23
N LEU A 122 -23.17 20.87 7.95
CA LEU A 122 -23.90 19.68 8.40
C LEU A 122 -24.64 19.92 9.75
N GLY A 123 -24.55 21.11 10.34
CA GLY A 123 -25.15 21.39 11.63
C GLY A 123 -24.38 20.78 12.82
N LEU A 124 -23.07 20.55 12.65
CA LEU A 124 -22.22 19.89 13.65
C LEU A 124 -20.99 20.75 14.01
N PRO A 125 -21.15 22.06 14.32
CA PRO A 125 -20.00 22.95 14.48
C PRO A 125 -19.04 22.56 15.62
N GLY A 126 -19.54 21.87 16.64
CA GLY A 126 -18.74 21.41 17.78
C GLY A 126 -18.42 19.91 17.75
N TRP A 127 -18.66 19.24 16.63
CA TRP A 127 -18.43 17.79 16.53
C TRP A 127 -16.97 17.42 16.74
N LYS A 128 -16.74 16.37 17.52
CA LYS A 128 -15.43 15.74 17.69
C LYS A 128 -15.61 14.23 17.60
N PRO A 129 -14.65 13.52 16.97
CA PRO A 129 -14.72 12.07 16.93
C PRO A 129 -14.62 11.46 18.32
N ALA A 130 -15.26 10.31 18.48
CA ALA A 130 -15.21 9.56 19.73
C ALA A 130 -13.81 8.99 19.99
#